data_55e9489f11b4d3c11d9562c0f7ccf32a
#
_entry.id   55e9489f11b4d3c11d9562c0f7ccf32a
#
_cell.length_a   1.000
_cell.length_b   1.000
_cell.length_c   1.000
_cell.angle_alpha   90.00
_cell.angle_beta   90.00
_cell.angle_gamma   90.00
#
_symmetry.space_group_name_H-M   'P 1'
#
loop_
_entity.id
_entity.type
_entity.pdbx_description
1 polymer ?
#
loop_
_entity_poly.entity_id
_entity_poly.type
_entity_poly.pdbx_seq_one_letter_code
_entity_poly.pdbx_strand_id
1 'polypeptide(L)'
;MDNKKWETLRSGAGFYTVLAVCLAAVAAGGWMLLSSPAEKPTAAEEEPAVSAPVEIEVPQPQPEAPAVETVRPTPVEEPAPMPEAEVDDTPVTVEAPRLIVSPLNGPVLTAFSVDRLVYDVTMDDWRVHDGVDISAKPGTTVLAACSGTVLAVENDPMMGATVTIRHDGGYQTRYANLQAHPTVEAGDAVSAGQIIGAVGSTAKAESGQSPHLHFSVEKDGDVIDPDEFLQR
;
A
#
# COMPACT_ATOMS: atom_id res chain seq x y z
N MET A 1 25.92 -23.77 -47.78
CA MET A 1 25.37 -22.50 -47.21
C MET A 1 26.55 -21.65 -46.84
N ASP A 2 26.66 -20.49 -47.48
CA ASP A 2 27.88 -19.72 -47.64
C ASP A 2 28.48 -19.12 -46.39
N ASN A 3 29.64 -19.64 -45.95
CA ASN A 3 30.45 -19.06 -44.87
C ASN A 3 30.99 -17.64 -45.19
N LYS A 4 30.83 -17.17 -46.43
CA LYS A 4 31.33 -15.87 -46.87
C LYS A 4 30.48 -14.66 -46.36
N LYS A 5 29.22 -14.89 -45.94
CA LYS A 5 28.37 -13.85 -45.40
C LYS A 5 28.69 -13.45 -43.95
N TRP A 6 29.36 -14.31 -43.22
CA TRP A 6 29.73 -14.05 -41.80
C TRP A 6 31.05 -13.29 -41.65
N GLU A 7 31.94 -13.38 -42.62
CA GLU A 7 33.21 -12.65 -42.57
C GLU A 7 33.07 -11.16 -42.88
N THR A 8 32.08 -10.76 -43.70
CA THR A 8 31.80 -9.33 -43.99
C THR A 8 31.18 -8.58 -42.83
N LEU A 9 30.54 -9.28 -41.84
CA LEU A 9 30.03 -8.67 -40.63
C LEU A 9 31.10 -8.44 -39.57
N ARG A 10 32.24 -9.15 -39.65
CA ARG A 10 33.40 -8.99 -38.73
C ARG A 10 34.39 -7.93 -39.22
N SER A 11 34.37 -7.51 -40.47
CA SER A 11 35.14 -6.37 -40.94
C SER A 11 34.43 -5.08 -40.54
N GLY A 12 35.17 -4.12 -39.96
CA GLY A 12 34.59 -2.87 -39.40
C GLY A 12 33.63 -2.12 -40.33
N ALA A 13 33.69 -2.38 -41.66
CA ALA A 13 32.76 -1.83 -42.65
C ALA A 13 31.30 -2.29 -42.48
N GLY A 14 31.05 -3.55 -42.06
CA GLY A 14 29.70 -4.05 -41.80
C GLY A 14 29.06 -3.44 -40.55
N PHE A 15 29.86 -3.20 -39.49
CA PHE A 15 29.42 -2.54 -38.29
C PHE A 15 28.98 -1.10 -38.55
N TYR A 16 29.78 -0.33 -39.33
CA TYR A 16 29.44 1.05 -39.63
C TYR A 16 28.23 1.20 -40.54
N THR A 17 27.96 0.25 -41.43
CA THR A 17 26.74 0.28 -42.27
C THR A 17 25.48 0.05 -41.44
N VAL A 18 25.50 -0.91 -40.50
CA VAL A 18 24.38 -1.14 -39.57
C VAL A 18 24.15 0.08 -38.66
N LEU A 19 25.23 0.66 -38.13
CA LEU A 19 25.17 1.84 -37.29
C LEU A 19 24.57 3.05 -38.01
N ALA A 20 24.98 3.26 -39.32
CA ALA A 20 24.46 4.35 -40.13
C ALA A 20 22.97 4.19 -40.44
N VAL A 21 22.48 2.96 -40.69
CA VAL A 21 21.05 2.68 -40.89
C VAL A 21 20.25 2.91 -39.60
N CYS A 22 20.77 2.50 -38.45
CA CYS A 22 20.12 2.77 -37.14
C CYS A 22 20.02 4.27 -36.84
N LEU A 23 21.08 5.03 -37.10
CA LEU A 23 21.08 6.49 -36.87
C LEU A 23 20.12 7.21 -37.84
N ALA A 24 20.02 6.76 -39.10
CA ALA A 24 19.07 7.31 -40.07
C ALA A 24 17.60 7.04 -39.64
N ALA A 25 17.32 5.85 -39.11
CA ALA A 25 15.99 5.49 -38.59
C ALA A 25 15.59 6.34 -37.35
N VAL A 26 16.53 6.59 -36.45
CA VAL A 26 16.30 7.46 -35.26
C VAL A 26 16.08 8.91 -35.68
N ALA A 27 16.85 9.42 -36.67
CA ALA A 27 16.68 10.77 -37.18
C ALA A 27 15.33 10.95 -37.88
N ALA A 28 14.89 9.96 -38.69
CA ALA A 28 13.59 10.00 -39.37
C ALA A 28 12.42 9.91 -38.37
N GLY A 29 12.53 9.06 -37.35
CA GLY A 29 11.54 8.96 -36.26
C GLY A 29 11.44 10.24 -35.43
N GLY A 30 12.58 10.84 -35.09
CA GLY A 30 12.64 12.13 -34.39
C GLY A 30 12.00 13.27 -35.16
N TRP A 31 12.25 13.33 -36.49
CA TRP A 31 11.64 14.34 -37.36
C TRP A 31 10.11 14.22 -37.43
N MET A 32 9.59 12.98 -37.46
CA MET A 32 8.14 12.73 -37.53
C MET A 32 7.42 13.15 -36.24
N LEU A 33 8.06 12.99 -35.08
CA LEU A 33 7.54 13.44 -33.76
C LEU A 33 7.55 14.97 -33.61
N LEU A 34 8.54 15.66 -34.18
CA LEU A 34 8.63 17.13 -34.11
C LEU A 34 7.77 17.84 -35.18
N SER A 35 7.34 17.13 -36.23
CA SER A 35 6.59 17.71 -37.33
C SER A 35 5.08 17.48 -37.27
N SER A 36 4.58 16.85 -36.20
CA SER A 36 3.12 16.73 -35.99
C SER A 36 2.54 18.10 -35.66
N PRO A 37 1.56 18.62 -36.45
CA PRO A 37 0.88 19.85 -36.09
C PRO A 37 0.11 19.65 -34.79
N ALA A 38 0.36 20.51 -33.82
CA ALA A 38 -0.40 20.55 -32.58
C ALA A 38 -1.86 20.91 -32.90
N GLU A 39 -2.78 19.97 -32.77
CA GLU A 39 -4.21 20.27 -32.72
C GLU A 39 -4.47 21.21 -31.52
N LYS A 40 -4.89 22.42 -31.82
CA LYS A 40 -5.39 23.36 -30.85
C LYS A 40 -6.66 22.78 -30.22
N PRO A 41 -6.78 22.73 -28.89
CA PRO A 41 -8.06 22.47 -28.29
C PRO A 41 -8.98 23.66 -28.58
N THR A 42 -10.08 23.40 -29.26
CA THR A 42 -11.20 24.33 -29.41
C THR A 42 -11.83 24.48 -28.04
N ALA A 43 -11.64 25.63 -27.42
CA ALA A 43 -12.37 26.03 -26.23
C ALA A 43 -13.84 26.24 -26.65
N ALA A 44 -14.71 25.34 -26.25
CA ALA A 44 -16.11 25.59 -26.11
C ALA A 44 -16.31 26.28 -24.76
N GLU A 45 -16.53 27.56 -24.84
CA GLU A 45 -16.96 28.47 -23.79
C GLU A 45 -18.44 28.16 -23.49
N GLU A 46 -18.70 27.40 -22.43
CA GLU A 46 -20.02 27.39 -21.78
C GLU A 46 -19.84 27.99 -20.40
N GLU A 47 -20.27 29.23 -20.28
CA GLU A 47 -20.52 29.90 -18.99
C GLU A 47 -21.59 29.13 -18.22
N PRO A 48 -21.35 28.68 -16.99
CA PRO A 48 -22.45 28.36 -16.10
C PRO A 48 -22.94 29.63 -15.40
N ALA A 49 -24.23 29.87 -15.60
CA ALA A 49 -25.02 30.91 -14.96
C ALA A 49 -24.73 31.05 -13.47
N VAL A 50 -24.49 32.26 -13.06
CA VAL A 50 -24.43 32.72 -11.67
C VAL A 50 -25.73 32.36 -10.95
N SER A 51 -25.70 31.33 -10.13
CA SER A 51 -26.76 31.06 -9.15
C SER A 51 -26.56 31.99 -7.94
N ALA A 52 -27.61 32.68 -7.57
CA ALA A 52 -27.71 33.62 -6.47
C ALA A 52 -27.22 33.03 -5.12
N PRO A 53 -26.74 33.88 -4.19
CA PRO A 53 -26.29 33.44 -2.88
C PRO A 53 -27.46 32.86 -2.08
N VAL A 54 -27.28 31.61 -1.62
CA VAL A 54 -28.16 31.03 -0.59
C VAL A 54 -27.81 31.70 0.73
N GLU A 55 -28.74 32.47 1.23
CA GLU A 55 -28.77 33.10 2.56
C GLU A 55 -28.81 31.98 3.60
N ILE A 56 -27.70 31.79 4.32
CA ILE A 56 -27.59 30.84 5.44
C ILE A 56 -28.31 31.49 6.62
N GLU A 57 -29.53 31.02 6.89
CA GLU A 57 -30.31 31.37 8.06
C GLU A 57 -29.58 30.86 9.31
N VAL A 58 -29.04 31.77 10.11
CA VAL A 58 -28.42 31.50 11.40
C VAL A 58 -29.52 31.09 12.38
N PRO A 59 -29.47 29.92 13.02
CA PRO A 59 -30.43 29.55 14.05
C PRO A 59 -30.30 30.50 15.25
N GLN A 60 -31.40 31.14 15.62
CA GLN A 60 -31.55 31.95 16.84
C GLN A 60 -31.36 31.07 18.09
N PRO A 61 -30.76 31.61 19.16
CA PRO A 61 -30.60 30.87 20.41
C PRO A 61 -31.97 30.65 21.07
N GLN A 62 -32.21 29.38 21.40
CA GLN A 62 -33.39 28.93 22.13
C GLN A 62 -33.34 29.41 23.58
N PRO A 63 -34.46 29.80 24.18
CA PRO A 63 -34.49 30.35 25.54
C PRO A 63 -34.11 29.30 26.59
N GLU A 64 -33.45 29.81 27.62
CA GLU A 64 -33.02 29.09 28.83
C GLU A 64 -34.15 28.27 29.47
N ALA A 65 -33.84 27.02 29.79
CA ALA A 65 -34.65 26.16 30.66
C ALA A 65 -34.56 26.63 32.11
N PRO A 66 -35.62 26.48 32.92
CA PRO A 66 -35.71 27.03 34.27
C PRO A 66 -34.76 26.31 35.25
N ALA A 67 -34.23 27.08 36.17
CA ALA A 67 -33.35 26.68 37.25
C ALA A 67 -33.83 25.45 38.03
N VAL A 68 -32.95 24.43 38.10
CA VAL A 68 -33.15 23.27 38.95
C VAL A 68 -32.84 23.70 40.41
N GLU A 69 -33.82 23.54 41.27
CA GLU A 69 -33.81 23.79 42.70
C GLU A 69 -32.70 23.00 43.36
N THR A 70 -31.84 23.68 44.10
CA THR A 70 -30.71 23.11 44.85
C THR A 70 -31.24 22.27 46.03
N VAL A 71 -31.21 20.95 45.87
CA VAL A 71 -31.50 20.04 46.98
C VAL A 71 -30.25 19.98 47.87
N ARG A 72 -30.43 20.43 49.12
CA ARG A 72 -29.44 20.43 50.19
C ARG A 72 -29.05 18.98 50.50
N PRO A 73 -27.77 18.60 50.51
CA PRO A 73 -27.38 17.23 50.87
C PRO A 73 -27.59 16.97 52.35
N THR A 74 -28.26 15.87 52.63
CA THR A 74 -28.36 15.25 53.97
C THR A 74 -26.99 14.69 54.37
N PRO A 75 -26.55 14.79 55.65
CA PRO A 75 -25.30 14.23 56.08
C PRO A 75 -25.31 12.70 55.87
N VAL A 76 -24.38 12.19 55.09
CA VAL A 76 -24.12 10.75 54.93
C VAL A 76 -23.28 10.32 56.09
N GLU A 77 -23.78 9.34 56.86
CA GLU A 77 -23.12 8.63 57.92
C GLU A 77 -21.84 7.97 57.38
N GLU A 78 -20.70 8.19 58.05
CA GLU A 78 -19.37 7.71 57.70
C GLU A 78 -19.37 6.18 57.70
N PRO A 79 -19.07 5.49 56.56
CA PRO A 79 -19.00 4.04 56.56
C PRO A 79 -17.75 3.57 57.30
N ALA A 80 -17.91 2.55 58.12
CA ALA A 80 -16.84 1.88 58.84
C ALA A 80 -15.73 1.39 57.92
N PRO A 81 -14.45 1.36 58.34
CA PRO A 81 -13.35 0.94 57.52
C PRO A 81 -13.52 -0.53 57.10
N MET A 82 -13.65 -0.71 55.77
CA MET A 82 -13.55 -2.04 55.18
C MET A 82 -12.11 -2.53 55.22
N PRO A 83 -11.87 -3.83 55.44
CA PRO A 83 -10.51 -4.37 55.40
C PRO A 83 -9.90 -4.11 54.02
N GLU A 84 -8.70 -3.55 54.01
CA GLU A 84 -7.86 -3.36 52.84
C GLU A 84 -7.60 -4.74 52.21
N ALA A 85 -8.26 -5.03 51.12
CA ALA A 85 -7.88 -6.14 50.27
C ALA A 85 -6.54 -5.76 49.63
N GLU A 86 -5.51 -6.57 49.81
CA GLU A 86 -4.25 -6.46 49.08
C GLU A 86 -4.57 -6.52 47.58
N VAL A 87 -4.52 -5.37 46.95
CA VAL A 87 -4.64 -5.29 45.49
C VAL A 87 -3.29 -5.77 44.92
N ASP A 88 -3.31 -6.91 44.24
CA ASP A 88 -2.17 -7.38 43.48
C ASP A 88 -1.96 -6.40 42.32
N ASP A 89 -1.02 -5.45 42.51
CA ASP A 89 -0.65 -4.41 41.57
C ASP A 89 0.23 -4.94 40.41
N THR A 90 0.14 -6.22 40.09
CA THR A 90 0.74 -6.72 38.86
C THR A 90 0.00 -6.09 37.68
N PRO A 91 0.66 -5.28 36.84
CA PRO A 91 0.01 -4.73 35.68
C PRO A 91 -0.36 -5.88 34.71
N VAL A 92 -1.61 -6.31 34.76
CA VAL A 92 -2.16 -7.17 33.73
C VAL A 92 -2.26 -6.30 32.50
N THR A 93 -1.25 -6.40 31.62
CA THR A 93 -1.30 -5.78 30.28
C THR A 93 -2.37 -6.54 29.51
N VAL A 94 -3.62 -6.11 29.63
CA VAL A 94 -4.70 -6.59 28.77
C VAL A 94 -4.43 -6.01 27.39
N GLU A 95 -3.86 -6.83 26.51
CA GLU A 95 -3.68 -6.45 25.11
C GLU A 95 -5.07 -6.17 24.53
N ALA A 96 -5.32 -4.92 24.16
CA ALA A 96 -6.61 -4.52 23.57
C ALA A 96 -6.89 -5.37 22.32
N PRO A 97 -8.13 -5.84 22.10
CA PRO A 97 -8.46 -6.66 20.94
C PRO A 97 -8.14 -5.87 19.67
N ARG A 98 -7.22 -6.41 18.85
CA ARG A 98 -6.87 -5.84 17.55
C ARG A 98 -7.89 -6.23 16.51
N LEU A 99 -8.41 -5.24 15.78
CA LEU A 99 -9.18 -5.51 14.57
C LEU A 99 -8.18 -5.86 13.46
N ILE A 100 -8.24 -7.09 12.96
CA ILE A 100 -7.43 -7.57 11.85
C ILE A 100 -8.36 -7.86 10.68
N VAL A 101 -8.00 -7.36 9.50
CA VAL A 101 -8.73 -7.55 8.25
C VAL A 101 -7.80 -8.08 7.17
N SER A 102 -8.34 -8.82 6.20
CA SER A 102 -7.55 -9.22 5.04
C SER A 102 -7.17 -8.00 4.20
N PRO A 103 -5.88 -7.82 3.86
CA PRO A 103 -5.45 -6.68 3.04
C PRO A 103 -6.02 -6.73 1.62
N LEU A 104 -6.33 -7.93 1.15
CA LEU A 104 -6.86 -8.20 -0.18
C LEU A 104 -7.64 -9.52 -0.15
N ASN A 105 -8.75 -9.58 -0.91
CA ASN A 105 -9.49 -10.83 -1.13
C ASN A 105 -9.11 -11.40 -2.50
N GLY A 106 -8.49 -12.57 -2.51
CA GLY A 106 -8.06 -13.27 -3.71
C GLY A 106 -7.51 -14.66 -3.41
N PRO A 107 -7.33 -15.51 -4.42
CA PRO A 107 -6.65 -16.78 -4.24
C PRO A 107 -5.15 -16.55 -3.97
N VAL A 108 -4.57 -17.41 -3.13
CA VAL A 108 -3.13 -17.43 -2.86
C VAL A 108 -2.42 -18.02 -4.09
N LEU A 109 -1.43 -17.31 -4.62
CA LEU A 109 -0.54 -17.78 -5.70
C LEU A 109 0.66 -18.52 -5.11
N THR A 110 1.35 -17.87 -4.17
CA THR A 110 2.51 -18.43 -3.47
C THR A 110 2.27 -18.30 -1.98
N ALA A 111 2.34 -19.41 -1.27
CA ALA A 111 2.18 -19.42 0.18
C ALA A 111 3.49 -19.06 0.87
N PHE A 112 3.39 -18.59 2.13
CA PHE A 112 4.52 -18.44 3.02
C PHE A 112 5.31 -19.75 3.16
N SER A 113 6.63 -19.69 3.09
CA SER A 113 7.49 -20.86 3.13
C SER A 113 8.93 -20.48 3.48
N VAL A 114 9.26 -20.37 4.77
CA VAL A 114 10.63 -20.08 5.23
C VAL A 114 11.39 -21.34 5.66
N ASP A 115 10.71 -22.45 5.87
CA ASP A 115 11.25 -23.73 6.30
C ASP A 115 11.60 -24.68 5.13
N ARG A 116 11.13 -24.37 3.93
CA ARG A 116 11.38 -25.13 2.70
C ARG A 116 11.46 -24.19 1.49
N LEU A 117 12.21 -24.63 0.49
CA LEU A 117 12.35 -23.88 -0.75
C LEU A 117 11.14 -24.12 -1.67
N VAL A 118 10.67 -23.07 -2.30
CA VAL A 118 9.71 -23.06 -3.41
C VAL A 118 10.40 -22.59 -4.68
N TYR A 119 9.96 -23.09 -5.83
CA TYR A 119 10.54 -22.69 -7.12
C TYR A 119 10.01 -21.32 -7.52
N ASP A 120 10.93 -20.38 -7.76
CA ASP A 120 10.62 -19.03 -8.23
C ASP A 120 10.73 -18.98 -9.77
N VAL A 121 9.60 -18.74 -10.43
CA VAL A 121 9.52 -18.71 -11.92
C VAL A 121 10.17 -17.49 -12.52
N THR A 122 10.35 -16.40 -11.77
CA THR A 122 10.99 -15.18 -12.24
C THR A 122 12.50 -15.28 -12.23
N MET A 123 13.03 -15.81 -11.13
CA MET A 123 14.48 -15.89 -10.91
C MET A 123 15.08 -17.22 -11.36
N ASP A 124 14.22 -18.19 -11.75
CA ASP A 124 14.59 -19.54 -12.22
C ASP A 124 15.44 -20.30 -11.19
N ASP A 125 15.09 -20.17 -9.89
CA ASP A 125 15.79 -20.81 -8.79
C ASP A 125 14.85 -21.29 -7.67
N TRP A 126 15.42 -21.91 -6.63
CA TRP A 126 14.70 -22.37 -5.45
C TRP A 126 15.04 -21.48 -4.26
N ARG A 127 14.04 -20.84 -3.67
CA ARG A 127 14.20 -19.92 -2.55
C ARG A 127 13.09 -20.04 -1.51
N VAL A 128 13.28 -19.45 -0.35
CA VAL A 128 12.22 -19.24 0.64
C VAL A 128 11.30 -18.11 0.17
N HIS A 129 10.06 -18.10 0.68
CA HIS A 129 9.08 -17.04 0.46
C HIS A 129 8.63 -16.50 1.81
N ASP A 130 8.98 -15.25 2.11
CA ASP A 130 8.80 -14.60 3.40
C ASP A 130 7.45 -13.89 3.57
N GLY A 131 6.54 -14.10 2.62
CA GLY A 131 5.20 -13.54 2.60
C GLY A 131 4.17 -14.47 1.99
N VAL A 132 3.02 -13.93 1.65
CA VAL A 132 1.98 -14.58 0.86
C VAL A 132 1.66 -13.71 -0.36
N ASP A 133 1.63 -14.33 -1.55
CA ASP A 133 1.22 -13.65 -2.77
C ASP A 133 -0.27 -13.89 -3.00
N ILE A 134 -1.05 -12.81 -2.99
CA ILE A 134 -2.51 -12.85 -3.16
C ILE A 134 -2.86 -12.31 -4.54
N SER A 135 -3.41 -13.17 -5.39
CA SER A 135 -3.77 -12.83 -6.77
C SER A 135 -4.85 -11.75 -6.82
N ALA A 136 -4.61 -10.73 -7.64
CA ALA A 136 -5.61 -9.71 -7.95
C ALA A 136 -5.26 -8.97 -9.25
N LYS A 137 -6.24 -8.33 -9.84
CA LYS A 137 -6.00 -7.47 -11.02
C LYS A 137 -5.25 -6.21 -10.63
N PRO A 138 -4.37 -5.67 -11.49
CA PRO A 138 -3.79 -4.35 -11.27
C PRO A 138 -4.90 -3.31 -11.02
N GLY A 139 -4.67 -2.43 -10.05
CA GLY A 139 -5.66 -1.43 -9.61
C GLY A 139 -6.65 -1.92 -8.56
N THR A 140 -6.62 -3.21 -8.16
CA THR A 140 -7.42 -3.68 -7.02
C THR A 140 -6.94 -3.02 -5.75
N THR A 141 -7.87 -2.49 -4.96
CA THR A 141 -7.61 -1.78 -3.71
C THR A 141 -6.93 -2.68 -2.68
N VAL A 142 -5.90 -2.16 -2.02
CA VAL A 142 -5.19 -2.79 -0.92
C VAL A 142 -5.48 -2.04 0.38
N LEU A 143 -5.80 -2.79 1.43
CA LEU A 143 -6.21 -2.28 2.74
C LEU A 143 -5.13 -2.51 3.79
N ALA A 144 -5.03 -1.62 4.77
CA ALA A 144 -4.24 -1.86 5.97
C ALA A 144 -4.85 -3.02 6.77
N ALA A 145 -4.07 -4.05 7.03
CA ALA A 145 -4.55 -5.25 7.74
C ALA A 145 -4.88 -4.98 9.21
N CYS A 146 -4.23 -4.01 9.82
CA CYS A 146 -4.45 -3.59 11.20
C CYS A 146 -4.20 -2.08 11.34
N SER A 147 -4.72 -1.47 12.40
CA SER A 147 -4.41 -0.07 12.74
C SER A 147 -2.93 0.09 13.11
N GLY A 148 -2.31 1.22 12.74
CA GLY A 148 -0.90 1.45 13.02
C GLY A 148 -0.40 2.77 12.45
N THR A 149 0.93 2.87 12.34
CA THR A 149 1.62 4.02 11.75
C THR A 149 2.46 3.56 10.57
N VAL A 150 2.35 4.24 9.44
CA VAL A 150 3.17 3.99 8.25
C VAL A 150 4.62 4.32 8.58
N LEU A 151 5.51 3.32 8.55
CA LEU A 151 6.94 3.50 8.77
C LEU A 151 7.66 4.02 7.54
N ALA A 152 7.33 3.45 6.39
CA ALA A 152 7.97 3.77 5.12
C ALA A 152 7.00 3.59 3.95
N VAL A 153 7.16 4.44 2.96
CA VAL A 153 6.63 4.28 1.60
C VAL A 153 7.82 4.44 0.67
N GLU A 154 8.22 3.35 0.03
CA GLU A 154 9.46 3.29 -0.74
C GLU A 154 9.28 2.54 -2.06
N ASN A 155 10.23 2.72 -2.97
CA ASN A 155 10.32 1.93 -4.18
C ASN A 155 11.51 0.96 -4.05
N ASP A 156 11.23 -0.22 -3.51
CA ASP A 156 12.23 -1.28 -3.34
C ASP A 156 12.72 -1.74 -4.73
N PRO A 157 14.04 -1.92 -4.94
CA PRO A 157 14.59 -2.33 -6.24
C PRO A 157 14.07 -3.67 -6.77
N MET A 158 13.67 -4.59 -5.89
CA MET A 158 13.20 -5.94 -6.22
C MET A 158 11.70 -6.08 -6.04
N MET A 159 11.14 -5.58 -4.92
CA MET A 159 9.73 -5.74 -4.55
C MET A 159 8.83 -4.59 -5.03
N GLY A 160 9.42 -3.54 -5.65
CA GLY A 160 8.70 -2.40 -6.21
C GLY A 160 8.12 -1.46 -5.15
N ALA A 161 7.02 -0.79 -5.51
CA ALA A 161 6.37 0.14 -4.60
C ALA A 161 5.84 -0.61 -3.37
N THR A 162 6.32 -0.20 -2.21
CA THR A 162 6.15 -0.90 -0.93
C THR A 162 5.70 0.06 0.15
N VAL A 163 4.72 -0.36 0.95
CA VAL A 163 4.26 0.31 2.17
C VAL A 163 4.57 -0.60 3.35
N THR A 164 5.21 -0.07 4.38
CA THR A 164 5.46 -0.77 5.65
C THR A 164 4.71 -0.06 6.78
N ILE A 165 3.94 -0.81 7.55
CA ILE A 165 3.14 -0.29 8.67
C ILE A 165 3.55 -0.98 9.96
N ARG A 166 3.83 -0.18 10.99
CA ARG A 166 4.08 -0.66 12.35
C ARG A 166 2.78 -0.63 13.15
N HIS A 167 2.51 -1.73 13.85
CA HIS A 167 1.36 -1.93 14.70
C HIS A 167 1.76 -2.09 16.17
N ASP A 168 0.80 -2.07 17.06
CA ASP A 168 1.04 -2.39 18.47
C ASP A 168 1.43 -3.86 18.66
N GLY A 169 2.13 -4.17 19.77
CA GLY A 169 2.58 -5.53 20.09
C GLY A 169 3.74 -6.03 19.23
N GLY A 170 4.58 -5.13 18.69
CA GLY A 170 5.80 -5.48 17.95
C GLY A 170 5.58 -5.98 16.53
N TYR A 171 4.35 -5.89 16.00
CA TYR A 171 4.07 -6.32 14.64
C TYR A 171 4.38 -5.26 13.60
N GLN A 172 4.85 -5.71 12.43
CA GLN A 172 4.97 -4.92 11.22
C GLN A 172 4.36 -5.67 10.05
N THR A 173 3.65 -4.97 9.19
CA THR A 173 3.13 -5.52 7.93
C THR A 173 3.75 -4.78 6.76
N ARG A 174 4.10 -5.52 5.72
CA ARG A 174 4.67 -5.00 4.48
C ARG A 174 3.78 -5.38 3.32
N TYR A 175 3.49 -4.40 2.48
CA TYR A 175 2.65 -4.51 1.28
C TYR A 175 3.49 -4.11 0.09
N ALA A 176 3.85 -5.07 -0.76
CA ALA A 176 4.71 -4.83 -1.91
C ALA A 176 3.99 -5.11 -3.24
N ASN A 177 4.66 -4.85 -4.35
CA ASN A 177 4.10 -4.92 -5.70
C ASN A 177 2.90 -3.98 -5.91
N LEU A 178 2.87 -2.85 -5.19
CA LEU A 178 1.83 -1.84 -5.32
C LEU A 178 2.01 -0.99 -6.59
N GLN A 179 1.01 -0.20 -6.94
CA GLN A 179 1.17 0.89 -7.90
C GLN A 179 2.17 1.93 -7.39
N ALA A 180 2.82 2.65 -8.32
CA ALA A 180 3.93 3.57 -8.02
C ALA A 180 3.60 4.68 -7.00
N HIS A 181 2.33 4.98 -6.79
CA HIS A 181 1.86 6.04 -5.90
C HIS A 181 0.83 5.48 -4.92
N PRO A 182 1.26 4.90 -3.79
CA PRO A 182 0.37 4.56 -2.68
C PRO A 182 -0.41 5.78 -2.18
N THR A 183 -1.52 5.55 -1.47
CA THR A 183 -2.42 6.63 -1.00
C THR A 183 -2.06 7.16 0.38
N VAL A 184 -0.95 6.69 0.95
CA VAL A 184 -0.44 7.06 2.29
C VAL A 184 1.02 7.49 2.20
N GLU A 185 1.48 8.23 3.21
CA GLU A 185 2.85 8.69 3.35
C GLU A 185 3.48 8.20 4.67
N ALA A 186 4.81 8.20 4.75
CA ALA A 186 5.51 7.85 5.98
C ALA A 186 5.13 8.80 7.12
N GLY A 187 4.78 8.25 8.28
CA GLY A 187 4.29 8.97 9.45
C GLY A 187 2.76 9.00 9.58
N ASP A 188 2.00 8.63 8.55
CA ASP A 188 0.54 8.60 8.62
C ASP A 188 0.06 7.55 9.61
N ALA A 189 -0.96 7.91 10.39
CA ALA A 189 -1.74 6.97 11.17
C ALA A 189 -2.82 6.34 10.29
N VAL A 190 -2.92 5.02 10.29
CA VAL A 190 -3.90 4.27 9.51
C VAL A 190 -4.78 3.40 10.40
N SER A 191 -6.03 3.22 10.00
CA SER A 191 -6.97 2.30 10.64
C SER A 191 -7.03 0.98 9.89
N ALA A 192 -7.38 -0.11 10.59
CA ALA A 192 -7.66 -1.39 9.95
C ALA A 192 -8.73 -1.22 8.87
N GLY A 193 -8.50 -1.76 7.67
CA GLY A 193 -9.38 -1.61 6.52
C GLY A 193 -9.27 -0.28 5.77
N GLN A 194 -8.39 0.64 6.17
CA GLN A 194 -8.12 1.85 5.41
C GLN A 194 -7.39 1.52 4.10
N ILE A 195 -7.75 2.20 3.02
CA ILE A 195 -7.07 2.07 1.73
C ILE A 195 -5.66 2.66 1.85
N ILE A 196 -4.65 1.88 1.50
CA ILE A 196 -3.24 2.29 1.52
C ILE A 196 -2.61 2.31 0.12
N GLY A 197 -3.26 1.74 -0.86
CA GLY A 197 -2.79 1.69 -2.23
C GLY A 197 -3.62 0.77 -3.10
N ALA A 198 -3.04 0.35 -4.21
CA ALA A 198 -3.63 -0.62 -5.12
C ALA A 198 -2.57 -1.57 -5.68
N VAL A 199 -2.98 -2.78 -6.05
CA VAL A 199 -2.13 -3.78 -6.68
C VAL A 199 -1.52 -3.23 -7.96
N GLY A 200 -0.21 -3.39 -8.09
CA GLY A 200 0.58 -2.94 -9.24
C GLY A 200 1.20 -4.09 -10.02
N SER A 201 2.33 -3.77 -10.63
CA SER A 201 3.25 -4.70 -11.30
C SER A 201 4.68 -4.14 -11.24
N THR A 202 5.05 -3.64 -10.06
CA THR A 202 6.32 -2.94 -9.84
C THR A 202 7.42 -3.86 -9.31
N ALA A 203 7.06 -5.03 -8.77
CA ALA A 203 8.00 -6.03 -8.25
C ALA A 203 8.75 -6.72 -9.40
N LYS A 204 10.05 -6.48 -9.50
CA LYS A 204 10.92 -7.10 -10.50
C LYS A 204 11.21 -8.57 -10.16
N ALA A 205 11.37 -8.87 -8.86
CA ALA A 205 11.63 -10.22 -8.38
C ALA A 205 10.48 -11.19 -8.68
N GLU A 206 9.27 -10.67 -8.91
CA GLU A 206 8.05 -11.46 -9.10
C GLU A 206 7.38 -11.19 -10.44
N SER A 207 8.12 -10.56 -11.38
CA SER A 207 7.56 -10.13 -12.68
C SER A 207 7.15 -11.28 -13.60
N GLY A 208 7.60 -12.51 -13.34
CA GLY A 208 7.17 -13.72 -14.05
C GLY A 208 5.85 -14.31 -13.55
N GLN A 209 5.31 -13.78 -12.44
CA GLN A 209 4.05 -14.22 -11.86
C GLN A 209 2.86 -13.41 -12.39
N SER A 210 1.64 -13.94 -12.19
CA SER A 210 0.40 -13.19 -12.41
C SER A 210 0.34 -11.99 -11.47
N PRO A 211 -0.39 -10.90 -11.81
CA PRO A 211 -0.53 -9.76 -10.92
C PRO A 211 -1.08 -10.15 -9.54
N HIS A 212 -0.44 -9.64 -8.50
CA HIS A 212 -0.71 -10.01 -7.10
C HIS A 212 -0.26 -8.92 -6.14
N LEU A 213 -0.68 -9.01 -4.90
CA LEU A 213 -0.12 -8.34 -3.75
C LEU A 213 0.85 -9.30 -3.05
N HIS A 214 2.10 -8.90 -2.85
CA HIS A 214 2.98 -9.56 -1.90
C HIS A 214 2.75 -8.97 -0.51
N PHE A 215 2.36 -9.81 0.45
CA PHE A 215 2.07 -9.41 1.83
C PHE A 215 2.90 -10.21 2.81
N SER A 216 3.71 -9.54 3.61
CA SER A 216 4.53 -10.17 4.65
C SER A 216 4.31 -9.53 6.02
N VAL A 217 4.59 -10.31 7.06
CA VAL A 217 4.40 -9.93 8.46
C VAL A 217 5.64 -10.27 9.26
N GLU A 218 6.05 -9.34 10.11
CA GLU A 218 7.11 -9.52 11.08
C GLU A 218 6.56 -9.29 12.50
N LYS A 219 7.11 -9.99 13.47
CA LYS A 219 6.89 -9.78 14.90
C LYS A 219 8.22 -9.69 15.61
N ASP A 220 8.47 -8.56 16.28
CA ASP A 220 9.72 -8.29 17.00
C ASP A 220 10.99 -8.47 16.14
N GLY A 221 10.85 -8.32 14.82
CA GLY A 221 11.91 -8.46 13.82
C GLY A 221 12.04 -9.86 13.20
N ASP A 222 11.25 -10.82 13.66
CA ASP A 222 11.19 -12.16 13.07
C ASP A 222 10.02 -12.27 12.08
N VAL A 223 10.27 -12.84 10.92
CA VAL A 223 9.24 -13.11 9.90
C VAL A 223 8.31 -14.20 10.38
N ILE A 224 7.01 -13.97 10.34
CA ILE A 224 5.97 -14.93 10.74
C ILE A 224 5.01 -15.22 9.60
N ASP A 225 4.30 -16.35 9.68
CA ASP A 225 3.27 -16.71 8.71
C ASP A 225 2.14 -15.67 8.69
N PRO A 226 1.89 -15.01 7.54
CA PRO A 226 0.80 -14.05 7.42
C PRO A 226 -0.59 -14.64 7.72
N ASP A 227 -0.80 -15.94 7.48
CA ASP A 227 -2.08 -16.59 7.78
C ASP A 227 -2.30 -16.72 9.30
N GLU A 228 -1.24 -16.91 10.09
CA GLU A 228 -1.30 -16.87 11.56
C GLU A 228 -1.71 -15.47 12.04
N PHE A 229 -1.10 -14.41 11.49
CA PHE A 229 -1.45 -13.03 11.81
C PHE A 229 -2.89 -12.70 11.43
N LEU A 230 -3.35 -13.13 10.24
CA LEU A 230 -4.69 -12.90 9.72
C LEU A 230 -5.75 -13.81 10.35
N GLN A 231 -5.34 -14.76 11.19
CA GLN A 231 -6.22 -15.74 11.86
C GLN A 231 -7.06 -16.58 10.86
N ARG A 232 -6.42 -17.01 9.76
CA ARG A 232 -7.03 -17.85 8.72
C ARG A 232 -6.68 -19.32 8.91
#